data_1339efe62a7f31080bb3cbc435ce0ff9
#
_entry.id   1339efe62a7f31080bb3cbc435ce0ff9
#
_cell.length_a   1.000
_cell.length_b   1.000
_cell.length_c   1.000
_cell.angle_alpha   90.00
_cell.angle_beta   90.00
_cell.angle_gamma   90.00
#
_symmetry.space_group_name_H-M   'P 1'
#
loop_
_entity.id
_entity.type
_entity.pdbx_description
1 polymer ?
#
loop_
_entity_poly.entity_id
_entity_poly.type
_entity_poly.pdbx_seq_one_letter_code
_entity_poly.pdbx_strand_id
1 'polypeptide(L)'
;MNNETVGISAELAIADTFDVEVSPIYRDRGDEDIADSISVIVENVFEQLNIPLPVEHIAENQNPVDFILENEQTLSVKSNQQRLGLVAPQVIGQPTSETYFSFLQDEFGFDINRELRRLRLPDTYESRAYVFKCFSMDNICMMLDVYWQYMFHCDHYLHFYNVLDRFGGLTNNPQCIALKNLPKHVHWDPNLISFTQTVNTWSECNTLRYNRISIGQFQVHRNRNCLKFRFNIAGILKLIDRELLS
;
A
#
# COMPACT_ATOMS: atom_id res chain seq x y z
N MET A 1 -14.51 11.88 -5.55
CA MET A 1 -14.20 11.00 -4.41
C MET A 1 -12.75 10.53 -4.50
N ASN A 2 -12.05 10.43 -3.40
CA ASN A 2 -10.64 9.98 -3.36
C ASN A 2 -10.54 8.53 -2.81
N ASN A 3 -9.38 7.88 -2.95
CA ASN A 3 -9.18 6.51 -2.45
C ASN A 3 -9.13 6.43 -0.92
N GLU A 4 -8.81 7.50 -0.24
CA GLU A 4 -8.79 7.57 1.22
C GLU A 4 -10.20 7.42 1.78
N THR A 5 -11.18 8.17 1.25
CA THR A 5 -12.58 8.05 1.64
C THR A 5 -13.08 6.62 1.49
N VAL A 6 -12.82 5.95 0.35
CA VAL A 6 -13.22 4.55 0.15
C VAL A 6 -12.51 3.60 1.13
N GLY A 7 -11.24 3.88 1.47
CA GLY A 7 -10.51 3.10 2.48
C GLY A 7 -11.17 3.18 3.85
N ILE A 8 -11.41 4.40 4.32
CA ILE A 8 -12.07 4.65 5.61
C ILE A 8 -13.47 4.04 5.63
N SER A 9 -14.25 4.19 4.54
CA SER A 9 -15.59 3.57 4.45
C SER A 9 -15.54 2.05 4.53
N ALA A 10 -14.49 1.40 4.01
CA ALA A 10 -14.33 -0.04 4.17
C ALA A 10 -14.04 -0.45 5.63
N GLU A 11 -13.29 0.37 6.36
CA GLU A 11 -13.07 0.16 7.78
C GLU A 11 -14.35 0.40 8.59
N LEU A 12 -15.12 1.45 8.26
CA LEU A 12 -16.43 1.71 8.87
C LEU A 12 -17.40 0.55 8.63
N ALA A 13 -17.46 0.00 7.41
CA ALA A 13 -18.28 -1.15 7.09
C ALA A 13 -17.97 -2.36 7.99
N ILE A 14 -16.71 -2.62 8.28
CA ILE A 14 -16.30 -3.68 9.21
C ILE A 14 -16.71 -3.32 10.64
N ALA A 15 -16.41 -2.11 11.09
CA ALA A 15 -16.71 -1.66 12.44
C ALA A 15 -18.21 -1.71 12.73
N ASP A 16 -19.04 -1.21 11.82
CA ASP A 16 -20.50 -1.19 11.97
C ASP A 16 -21.12 -2.60 11.90
N THR A 17 -20.54 -3.50 11.09
CA THR A 17 -20.99 -4.90 11.02
C THR A 17 -20.79 -5.65 12.34
N PHE A 18 -19.73 -5.33 13.10
CA PHE A 18 -19.35 -6.04 14.32
C PHE A 18 -19.44 -5.19 15.58
N ASP A 19 -20.16 -4.07 15.56
CA ASP A 19 -20.39 -3.17 16.69
C ASP A 19 -19.07 -2.65 17.33
N VAL A 20 -18.03 -2.40 16.54
CA VAL A 20 -16.75 -1.83 17.00
C VAL A 20 -16.83 -0.31 17.02
N GLU A 21 -16.45 0.30 18.13
CA GLU A 21 -16.44 1.76 18.25
C GLU A 21 -15.35 2.39 17.37
N VAL A 22 -15.74 3.43 16.61
CA VAL A 22 -14.83 4.26 15.81
C VAL A 22 -14.98 5.70 16.21
N SER A 23 -13.86 6.43 16.36
CA SER A 23 -13.93 7.83 16.77
C SER A 23 -14.76 8.67 15.79
N PRO A 24 -15.58 9.63 16.26
CA PRO A 24 -16.40 10.48 15.41
C PRO A 24 -15.58 11.22 14.35
N ILE A 25 -14.38 11.71 14.73
CA ILE A 25 -13.49 12.43 13.81
C ILE A 25 -13.01 11.52 12.66
N TYR A 26 -12.78 10.25 12.94
CA TYR A 26 -12.39 9.28 11.91
C TYR A 26 -13.58 8.96 11.01
N ARG A 27 -14.75 8.75 11.60
CA ARG A 27 -16.01 8.44 10.91
C ARG A 27 -16.40 9.54 9.91
N ASP A 28 -16.26 10.81 10.29
CA ASP A 28 -16.57 11.97 9.43
C ASP A 28 -15.72 12.03 8.13
N ARG A 29 -14.63 11.28 8.04
CA ARG A 29 -13.78 11.20 6.83
C ARG A 29 -14.24 10.12 5.86
N GLY A 30 -15.10 9.22 6.27
CA GLY A 30 -15.71 8.18 5.44
C GLY A 30 -16.92 8.67 4.65
N ASP A 31 -17.63 7.73 4.05
CA ASP A 31 -18.86 7.92 3.30
C ASP A 31 -19.80 6.76 3.68
N GLU A 32 -20.95 7.08 4.26
CA GLU A 32 -21.90 6.09 4.79
C GLU A 32 -22.49 5.20 3.68
N ASP A 33 -22.82 5.77 2.52
CA ASP A 33 -23.39 4.99 1.41
C ASP A 33 -22.39 3.95 0.90
N ILE A 34 -21.10 4.29 0.90
CA ILE A 34 -20.03 3.34 0.55
C ILE A 34 -19.86 2.27 1.64
N ALA A 35 -19.88 2.66 2.91
CA ALA A 35 -19.78 1.72 4.01
C ALA A 35 -20.93 0.70 3.96
N ASP A 36 -22.17 1.16 3.78
CA ASP A 36 -23.35 0.31 3.64
C ASP A 36 -23.25 -0.65 2.46
N SER A 37 -22.73 -0.17 1.32
CA SER A 37 -22.52 -1.02 0.14
C SER A 37 -21.48 -2.14 0.40
N ILE A 38 -20.45 -1.87 1.17
CA ILE A 38 -19.40 -2.85 1.51
C ILE A 38 -19.91 -3.80 2.61
N SER A 39 -20.66 -3.34 3.59
CA SER A 39 -21.15 -4.14 4.73
C SER A 39 -21.88 -5.41 4.30
N VAL A 40 -22.57 -5.35 3.17
CA VAL A 40 -23.31 -6.49 2.58
C VAL A 40 -22.46 -7.76 2.41
N ILE A 41 -21.14 -7.61 2.24
CA ILE A 41 -20.25 -8.76 2.04
C ILE A 41 -19.35 -9.04 3.23
N VAL A 42 -19.28 -8.16 4.24
CA VAL A 42 -18.31 -8.25 5.35
C VAL A 42 -18.48 -9.54 6.16
N GLU A 43 -19.67 -9.84 6.67
CA GLU A 43 -19.93 -11.06 7.47
C GLU A 43 -19.49 -12.31 6.71
N ASN A 44 -19.93 -12.42 5.47
CA ASN A 44 -19.62 -13.58 4.62
C ASN A 44 -18.09 -13.72 4.38
N VAL A 45 -17.36 -12.60 4.24
CA VAL A 45 -15.88 -12.60 4.10
C VAL A 45 -15.23 -13.13 5.37
N PHE A 46 -15.65 -12.66 6.55
CA PHE A 46 -15.10 -13.10 7.83
C PHE A 46 -15.39 -14.59 8.09
N GLU A 47 -16.62 -15.05 7.84
CA GLU A 47 -17.01 -16.45 8.00
C GLU A 47 -16.24 -17.38 7.05
N GLN A 48 -16.25 -17.10 5.74
CA GLN A 48 -15.62 -17.95 4.73
C GLN A 48 -14.11 -18.08 4.93
N LEU A 49 -13.46 -17.04 5.41
CA LEU A 49 -12.02 -16.97 5.59
C LEU A 49 -11.59 -17.31 7.03
N ASN A 50 -12.56 -17.56 7.91
CA ASN A 50 -12.34 -17.84 9.31
C ASN A 50 -11.42 -16.79 9.96
N ILE A 51 -11.79 -15.51 9.78
CA ILE A 51 -11.11 -14.37 10.38
C ILE A 51 -11.76 -14.14 11.75
N PRO A 52 -10.98 -14.02 12.87
CA PRO A 52 -11.53 -13.66 14.17
C PRO A 52 -12.23 -12.30 14.13
N LEU A 53 -13.22 -12.08 15.00
CA LEU A 53 -13.98 -10.84 15.00
C LEU A 53 -13.12 -9.65 15.45
N PRO A 54 -13.32 -8.47 14.87
CA PRO A 54 -12.64 -7.26 15.31
C PRO A 54 -13.20 -6.80 16.66
N VAL A 55 -12.32 -6.34 17.56
CA VAL A 55 -12.69 -5.86 18.89
C VAL A 55 -12.28 -4.41 19.14
N GLU A 56 -11.32 -3.89 18.38
CA GLU A 56 -10.84 -2.53 18.52
C GLU A 56 -10.39 -1.98 17.17
N HIS A 57 -10.80 -0.74 16.85
CA HIS A 57 -10.33 0.02 15.69
C HIS A 57 -9.16 0.90 16.10
N ILE A 58 -8.00 0.74 15.45
CA ILE A 58 -6.74 1.42 15.80
C ILE A 58 -6.08 2.15 14.64
N ALA A 59 -6.78 2.36 13.53
CA ALA A 59 -6.24 2.99 12.30
C ALA A 59 -5.79 4.45 12.47
N GLU A 60 -6.01 5.06 13.62
CA GLU A 60 -5.62 6.43 13.91
C GLU A 60 -4.09 6.59 14.00
N ASN A 61 -3.61 7.82 13.79
CA ASN A 61 -2.19 8.17 13.89
C ASN A 61 -1.24 7.40 12.97
N GLN A 62 -1.70 7.05 11.76
CA GLN A 62 -0.92 6.33 10.75
C GLN A 62 -0.47 4.93 11.19
N ASN A 63 -1.24 4.27 12.04
CA ASN A 63 -1.00 2.89 12.39
C ASN A 63 -1.08 2.03 11.10
N PRO A 64 -0.10 1.14 10.83
CA PRO A 64 -0.14 0.25 9.67
C PRO A 64 -1.22 -0.84 9.77
N VAL A 65 -1.78 -1.04 10.96
CA VAL A 65 -2.85 -1.98 11.28
C VAL A 65 -4.12 -1.20 11.57
N ASP A 66 -5.25 -1.70 11.10
CA ASP A 66 -6.52 -0.99 11.18
C ASP A 66 -7.40 -1.54 12.33
N PHE A 67 -7.30 -2.85 12.65
CA PHE A 67 -8.05 -3.47 13.75
C PHE A 67 -7.22 -4.46 14.57
N ILE A 68 -7.56 -4.58 15.86
CA ILE A 68 -7.22 -5.71 16.72
C ILE A 68 -8.41 -6.68 16.69
N LEU A 69 -8.12 -7.99 16.62
CA LEU A 69 -9.11 -9.06 16.59
C LEU A 69 -9.19 -9.77 17.97
N GLU A 70 -10.25 -10.54 18.21
CA GLU A 70 -10.51 -11.24 19.50
C GLU A 70 -9.34 -12.07 20.05
N ASN A 71 -8.50 -12.61 19.18
CA ASN A 71 -7.35 -13.43 19.55
C ASN A 71 -6.02 -12.66 19.55
N GLU A 72 -6.08 -11.33 19.68
CA GLU A 72 -4.93 -10.42 19.64
C GLU A 72 -4.23 -10.37 18.25
N GLN A 73 -4.77 -11.02 17.24
CA GLN A 73 -4.30 -10.88 15.87
C GLN A 73 -4.65 -9.50 15.30
N THR A 74 -4.01 -9.18 14.21
CA THR A 74 -4.11 -7.88 13.58
C THR A 74 -4.73 -7.97 12.18
N LEU A 75 -5.53 -6.96 11.82
CA LEU A 75 -6.14 -6.86 10.52
C LEU A 75 -5.77 -5.53 9.87
N SER A 76 -5.26 -5.58 8.64
CA SER A 76 -5.12 -4.39 7.79
C SER A 76 -6.13 -4.41 6.65
N VAL A 77 -6.78 -3.27 6.44
CA VAL A 77 -7.83 -3.07 5.43
C VAL A 77 -7.33 -2.10 4.38
N LYS A 78 -7.45 -2.49 3.13
CA LYS A 78 -7.12 -1.61 2.00
C LYS A 78 -8.24 -1.64 0.98
N SER A 79 -8.29 -0.63 0.11
CA SER A 79 -9.31 -0.55 -0.91
C SER A 79 -8.81 0.03 -2.22
N ASN A 80 -9.51 -0.32 -3.29
CA ASN A 80 -9.50 0.39 -4.57
C ASN A 80 -10.93 0.66 -5.01
N GLN A 81 -11.18 1.83 -5.58
CA GLN A 81 -12.51 2.21 -6.05
C GLN A 81 -13.09 1.20 -7.04
N GLN A 82 -12.32 0.84 -8.05
CA GLN A 82 -12.75 0.00 -9.14
C GLN A 82 -12.10 -1.38 -9.07
N ARG A 83 -11.14 -1.64 -9.92
CA ARG A 83 -10.44 -2.92 -10.00
C ARG A 83 -9.32 -3.02 -8.97
N LEU A 84 -8.99 -4.23 -8.61
CA LEU A 84 -7.79 -4.54 -7.85
C LEU A 84 -6.55 -3.93 -8.52
N GLY A 85 -5.80 -3.12 -7.79
CA GLY A 85 -4.79 -2.27 -8.40
C GLY A 85 -3.57 -1.97 -7.53
N LEU A 86 -3.09 -0.75 -7.64
CA LEU A 86 -1.90 -0.27 -6.96
C LEU A 86 -2.27 0.28 -5.57
N VAL A 87 -1.59 -0.21 -4.54
CA VAL A 87 -1.75 0.23 -3.15
C VAL A 87 -0.39 0.58 -2.56
N ALA A 88 -0.33 1.69 -1.85
CA ALA A 88 0.88 2.11 -1.17
C ALA A 88 0.92 1.57 0.26
N PRO A 89 2.09 1.17 0.75
CA PRO A 89 2.32 1.00 2.18
C PRO A 89 2.02 2.31 2.92
N GLN A 90 1.53 2.21 4.15
CA GLN A 90 0.96 3.35 4.89
C GLN A 90 1.91 4.57 4.95
N VAL A 91 3.12 4.38 5.49
CA VAL A 91 4.09 5.46 5.73
C VAL A 91 4.67 6.06 4.44
N ILE A 92 4.76 5.28 3.38
CA ILE A 92 5.34 5.67 2.08
C ILE A 92 4.29 5.90 1.00
N GLY A 93 3.02 6.02 1.41
CA GLY A 93 1.88 6.07 0.52
C GLY A 93 1.66 7.36 -0.24
N GLN A 94 1.74 8.50 0.44
CA GLN A 94 1.56 9.83 -0.16
C GLN A 94 2.45 10.91 0.47
N PRO A 95 3.70 10.63 0.80
CA PRO A 95 4.56 11.63 1.41
C PRO A 95 4.95 12.71 0.41
N THR A 96 5.26 13.89 0.93
CA THR A 96 6.08 14.85 0.20
C THR A 96 7.46 14.25 -0.07
N SER A 97 8.22 14.82 -1.00
CA SER A 97 9.59 14.33 -1.24
C SER A 97 10.46 14.43 0.02
N GLU A 98 10.26 15.44 0.85
CA GLU A 98 10.99 15.61 2.12
C GLU A 98 10.67 14.49 3.11
N THR A 99 9.39 14.19 3.32
CA THR A 99 8.96 13.07 4.19
C THR A 99 9.52 11.74 3.68
N TYR A 100 9.54 11.55 2.38
CA TYR A 100 10.07 10.32 1.79
C TYR A 100 11.59 10.22 1.95
N PHE A 101 12.34 11.33 1.81
CA PHE A 101 13.78 11.32 2.06
C PHE A 101 14.12 11.13 3.53
N SER A 102 13.31 11.65 4.47
CA SER A 102 13.47 11.33 5.90
C SER A 102 13.27 9.84 6.14
N PHE A 103 12.22 9.25 5.59
CA PHE A 103 12.00 7.80 5.63
C PHE A 103 13.20 7.01 5.06
N LEU A 104 13.74 7.40 3.91
CA LEU A 104 14.91 6.71 3.33
C LEU A 104 16.16 6.86 4.20
N GLN A 105 16.30 7.99 4.89
CA GLN A 105 17.40 8.19 5.82
C GLN A 105 17.25 7.32 7.07
N ASP A 106 16.06 7.24 7.63
CA ASP A 106 15.78 6.49 8.86
C ASP A 106 15.91 4.97 8.62
N GLU A 107 15.33 4.47 7.54
CA GLU A 107 15.30 3.04 7.24
C GLU A 107 16.57 2.51 6.58
N PHE A 108 17.23 3.32 5.75
CA PHE A 108 18.34 2.85 4.90
C PHE A 108 19.65 3.61 5.12
N GLY A 109 19.67 4.61 6.01
CA GLY A 109 20.83 5.49 6.19
C GLY A 109 21.15 6.35 4.95
N PHE A 110 20.16 6.56 4.06
CA PHE A 110 20.30 7.29 2.82
C PHE A 110 20.15 8.79 3.03
N ASP A 111 21.26 9.52 3.04
CA ASP A 111 21.28 11.00 3.15
C ASP A 111 21.34 11.64 1.75
N ILE A 112 20.23 12.17 1.29
CA ILE A 112 20.11 12.83 -0.02
C ILE A 112 21.09 14.01 -0.16
N ASN A 113 21.34 14.78 0.89
CA ASN A 113 22.21 15.94 0.83
C ASN A 113 23.69 15.50 0.71
N ARG A 114 24.06 14.43 1.39
CA ARG A 114 25.40 13.81 1.24
C ARG A 114 25.60 13.31 -0.19
N GLU A 115 24.63 12.66 -0.77
CA GLU A 115 24.69 12.13 -2.13
C GLU A 115 24.76 13.24 -3.20
N LEU A 116 23.99 14.31 -3.05
CA LEU A 116 24.06 15.48 -3.93
C LEU A 116 25.48 16.09 -3.92
N ARG A 117 26.07 16.29 -2.73
CA ARG A 117 27.45 16.77 -2.60
C ARG A 117 28.47 15.83 -3.22
N ARG A 118 28.35 14.51 -2.98
CA ARG A 118 29.24 13.47 -3.54
C ARG A 118 29.22 13.49 -5.07
N LEU A 119 28.05 13.67 -5.67
CA LEU A 119 27.86 13.70 -7.12
C LEU A 119 28.05 15.11 -7.74
N ARG A 120 28.34 16.13 -6.91
CA ARG A 120 28.46 17.54 -7.33
C ARG A 120 27.23 18.06 -8.08
N LEU A 121 26.05 17.62 -7.65
CA LEU A 121 24.78 18.05 -8.21
C LEU A 121 24.20 19.24 -7.42
N PRO A 122 23.53 20.20 -8.08
CA PRO A 122 22.82 21.27 -7.40
C PRO A 122 21.63 20.71 -6.63
N ASP A 123 21.23 21.36 -5.55
CA ASP A 123 20.05 20.96 -4.79
C ASP A 123 18.77 21.44 -5.49
N THR A 124 18.33 20.66 -6.45
CA THR A 124 17.09 20.86 -7.20
C THR A 124 16.23 19.62 -7.15
N TYR A 125 14.94 19.76 -7.44
CA TYR A 125 14.05 18.60 -7.52
C TYR A 125 14.58 17.53 -8.51
N GLU A 126 15.06 17.94 -9.67
CA GLU A 126 15.60 17.07 -10.72
C GLU A 126 16.82 16.25 -10.20
N SER A 127 17.73 16.91 -9.52
CA SER A 127 18.91 16.27 -8.91
C SER A 127 18.51 15.28 -7.82
N ARG A 128 17.59 15.67 -6.93
CA ARG A 128 17.06 14.80 -5.89
C ARG A 128 16.34 13.60 -6.49
N ALA A 129 15.48 13.81 -7.50
CA ALA A 129 14.80 12.75 -8.21
C ALA A 129 15.77 11.80 -8.93
N TYR A 130 16.82 12.32 -9.54
CA TYR A 130 17.87 11.52 -10.17
C TYR A 130 18.58 10.61 -9.15
N VAL A 131 19.03 11.19 -8.04
CA VAL A 131 19.71 10.44 -6.96
C VAL A 131 18.78 9.37 -6.36
N PHE A 132 17.51 9.70 -6.14
CA PHE A 132 16.50 8.75 -5.71
C PHE A 132 16.35 7.56 -6.68
N LYS A 133 16.27 7.84 -7.98
CA LYS A 133 16.14 6.79 -9.02
C LYS A 133 17.35 5.85 -9.03
N CYS A 134 18.58 6.40 -8.92
CA CYS A 134 19.79 5.60 -8.78
C CYS A 134 19.73 4.71 -7.53
N PHE A 135 19.47 5.32 -6.38
CA PHE A 135 19.38 4.60 -5.11
C PHE A 135 18.34 3.47 -5.15
N SER A 136 17.16 3.76 -5.70
CA SER A 136 16.08 2.77 -5.77
C SER A 136 16.42 1.58 -6.67
N MET A 137 17.14 1.80 -7.77
CA MET A 137 17.56 0.71 -8.64
C MET A 137 18.68 -0.14 -8.04
N ASP A 138 19.63 0.51 -7.37
CA ASP A 138 20.79 -0.17 -6.79
C ASP A 138 20.44 -0.95 -5.50
N ASN A 139 19.37 -0.54 -4.79
CA ASN A 139 19.01 -1.09 -3.48
C ASN A 139 17.60 -1.73 -3.45
N ILE A 140 17.07 -2.11 -4.59
CA ILE A 140 15.67 -2.50 -4.74
C ILE A 140 15.26 -3.68 -3.85
N CYS A 141 16.11 -4.71 -3.69
CA CYS A 141 15.79 -5.88 -2.86
C CYS A 141 15.57 -5.48 -1.40
N MET A 142 16.46 -4.65 -0.85
CA MET A 142 16.36 -4.13 0.51
C MET A 142 15.12 -3.24 0.67
N MET A 143 14.86 -2.37 -0.30
CA MET A 143 13.68 -1.50 -0.28
C MET A 143 12.38 -2.29 -0.34
N LEU A 144 12.33 -3.34 -1.17
CA LEU A 144 11.14 -4.19 -1.28
C LEU A 144 10.84 -4.93 0.02
N ASP A 145 11.85 -5.43 0.73
CA ASP A 145 11.63 -6.13 2.01
C ASP A 145 11.05 -5.17 3.05
N VAL A 146 11.60 -3.96 3.16
CA VAL A 146 11.06 -2.93 4.07
C VAL A 146 9.64 -2.54 3.66
N TYR A 147 9.40 -2.28 2.37
CA TYR A 147 8.06 -1.93 1.89
C TYR A 147 7.04 -3.05 2.08
N TRP A 148 7.48 -4.29 1.97
CA TRP A 148 6.69 -5.47 2.26
C TRP A 148 6.23 -5.49 3.71
N GLN A 149 7.14 -5.26 4.65
CA GLN A 149 6.82 -5.19 6.07
C GLN A 149 5.82 -4.08 6.36
N TYR A 150 6.01 -2.87 5.81
CA TYR A 150 5.05 -1.77 5.98
C TYR A 150 3.66 -2.03 5.36
N MET A 151 3.57 -2.92 4.38
CA MET A 151 2.30 -3.24 3.72
C MET A 151 1.59 -4.43 4.33
N PHE A 152 2.34 -5.45 4.74
CA PHE A 152 1.82 -6.76 5.11
C PHE A 152 2.20 -7.18 6.54
N HIS A 153 2.53 -6.21 7.39
CA HIS A 153 2.81 -6.45 8.81
C HIS A 153 1.49 -6.59 9.58
N CYS A 154 0.72 -7.63 9.25
CA CYS A 154 -0.55 -7.97 9.87
C CYS A 154 -0.79 -9.48 9.72
N ASP A 155 -1.62 -10.04 10.60
CA ASP A 155 -1.99 -11.46 10.51
C ASP A 155 -3.00 -11.70 9.40
N HIS A 156 -3.90 -10.74 9.20
CA HIS A 156 -4.92 -10.74 8.16
C HIS A 156 -4.88 -9.43 7.36
N TYR A 157 -4.97 -9.56 6.04
CA TYR A 157 -5.04 -8.43 5.12
C TYR A 157 -6.30 -8.57 4.27
N LEU A 158 -7.17 -7.58 4.30
CA LEU A 158 -8.36 -7.50 3.46
C LEU A 158 -8.21 -6.37 2.43
N HIS A 159 -8.67 -6.64 1.23
CA HIS A 159 -8.65 -5.64 0.17
C HIS A 159 -9.98 -5.61 -0.58
N PHE A 160 -10.73 -4.53 -0.34
CA PHE A 160 -11.99 -4.28 -1.03
C PHE A 160 -11.75 -3.60 -2.38
N TYR A 161 -12.47 -4.01 -3.39
CA TYR A 161 -12.38 -3.42 -4.72
C TYR A 161 -13.72 -3.56 -5.46
N ASN A 162 -13.83 -2.96 -6.64
CA ASN A 162 -15.10 -2.88 -7.38
C ASN A 162 -16.23 -2.25 -6.56
N VAL A 163 -15.89 -1.26 -5.73
CA VAL A 163 -16.82 -0.53 -4.87
C VAL A 163 -17.56 0.53 -5.66
N LEU A 164 -16.83 1.24 -6.53
CA LEU A 164 -17.37 2.27 -7.40
C LEU A 164 -17.21 1.89 -8.88
N ASP A 165 -18.17 2.29 -9.69
CA ASP A 165 -18.11 2.19 -11.14
C ASP A 165 -17.17 3.27 -11.75
N ARG A 166 -17.02 3.26 -13.07
CA ARG A 166 -16.18 4.24 -13.79
C ARG A 166 -16.71 5.69 -13.72
N PHE A 167 -17.95 5.89 -13.30
CA PHE A 167 -18.58 7.20 -13.17
C PHE A 167 -18.63 7.68 -11.72
N GLY A 168 -18.15 6.86 -10.78
CA GLY A 168 -18.15 7.16 -9.35
C GLY A 168 -19.43 6.77 -8.62
N GLY A 169 -20.35 6.06 -9.27
CA GLY A 169 -21.54 5.48 -8.64
C GLY A 169 -21.20 4.16 -7.92
N LEU A 170 -21.99 3.81 -6.92
CA LEU A 170 -21.85 2.54 -6.20
C LEU A 170 -22.10 1.35 -7.14
N THR A 171 -21.31 0.30 -6.99
CA THR A 171 -21.58 -0.96 -7.68
C THR A 171 -22.52 -1.85 -6.86
N ASN A 172 -23.25 -2.74 -7.54
CA ASN A 172 -24.07 -3.74 -6.86
C ASN A 172 -23.28 -5.00 -6.45
N ASN A 173 -21.97 -5.01 -6.64
CA ASN A 173 -21.13 -6.20 -6.42
C ASN A 173 -19.72 -5.80 -5.96
N PRO A 174 -19.56 -5.19 -4.77
CA PRO A 174 -18.25 -4.99 -4.18
C PRO A 174 -17.57 -6.35 -3.99
N GLN A 175 -16.27 -6.37 -4.13
CA GLN A 175 -15.45 -7.58 -4.04
C GLN A 175 -14.43 -7.43 -2.92
N CYS A 176 -14.06 -8.53 -2.29
CA CYS A 176 -12.97 -8.59 -1.33
C CYS A 176 -12.03 -9.75 -1.63
N ILE A 177 -10.74 -9.53 -1.48
CA ILE A 177 -9.74 -10.57 -1.36
C ILE A 177 -9.14 -10.51 0.04
N ALA A 178 -8.70 -11.66 0.53
CA ALA A 178 -7.95 -11.74 1.76
C ALA A 178 -6.62 -12.44 1.53
N LEU A 179 -5.62 -11.95 2.24
CA LEU A 179 -4.31 -12.60 2.36
C LEU A 179 -4.08 -12.88 3.84
N LYS A 180 -3.58 -14.07 4.14
CA LYS A 180 -3.22 -14.50 5.49
C LYS A 180 -1.94 -15.32 5.46
N ASN A 181 -1.25 -15.37 6.60
CA ASN A 181 -0.02 -16.14 6.73
C ASN A 181 1.07 -15.74 5.72
N LEU A 182 1.10 -14.45 5.34
CA LEU A 182 2.17 -13.94 4.50
C LEU A 182 3.51 -14.00 5.25
N PRO A 183 4.63 -14.27 4.57
CA PRO A 183 5.94 -14.22 5.21
C PRO A 183 6.22 -12.81 5.72
N LYS A 184 6.77 -12.69 6.93
CA LYS A 184 7.16 -11.39 7.50
C LYS A 184 8.27 -10.71 6.68
N HIS A 185 9.16 -11.52 6.12
CA HIS A 185 10.23 -11.11 5.23
C HIS A 185 10.16 -11.91 3.94
N VAL A 186 10.48 -11.27 2.84
CA VAL A 186 10.56 -11.91 1.53
C VAL A 186 11.98 -11.80 1.01
N HIS A 187 12.58 -12.93 0.67
CA HIS A 187 13.87 -12.93 0.00
C HIS A 187 13.69 -12.61 -1.50
N TRP A 188 14.02 -11.39 -1.88
CA TRP A 188 13.93 -10.93 -3.26
C TRP A 188 15.21 -11.28 -4.03
N ASP A 189 15.15 -12.23 -4.96
CA ASP A 189 16.28 -12.57 -5.85
C ASP A 189 16.52 -11.42 -6.84
N PRO A 190 17.69 -10.73 -6.81
CA PRO A 190 17.97 -9.61 -7.71
C PRO A 190 17.96 -10.02 -9.19
N ASN A 191 18.21 -11.29 -9.51
CA ASN A 191 18.22 -11.79 -10.89
C ASN A 191 16.80 -11.88 -11.49
N LEU A 192 15.76 -11.92 -10.65
CA LEU A 192 14.36 -11.96 -11.06
C LEU A 192 13.73 -10.56 -11.12
N ILE A 193 14.44 -9.53 -10.60
CA ILE A 193 13.95 -8.15 -10.59
C ILE A 193 14.28 -7.44 -11.90
N SER A 194 13.33 -6.66 -12.40
CA SER A 194 13.55 -5.78 -13.54
C SER A 194 12.67 -4.54 -13.47
N PHE A 195 13.22 -3.42 -13.93
CA PHE A 195 12.48 -2.19 -14.16
C PHE A 195 12.12 -2.06 -15.64
N THR A 196 11.00 -1.41 -15.93
CA THR A 196 10.59 -1.14 -17.32
C THR A 196 11.37 0.00 -17.95
N GLN A 197 12.02 0.83 -17.15
CA GLN A 197 12.80 1.99 -17.60
C GLN A 197 14.13 2.06 -16.84
N THR A 198 15.15 2.62 -17.47
CA THR A 198 16.43 2.97 -16.82
C THR A 198 16.31 4.30 -16.08
N VAL A 199 17.32 4.67 -15.28
CA VAL A 199 17.36 5.99 -14.61
C VAL A 199 17.12 7.14 -15.60
N ASN A 200 17.73 7.07 -16.80
CA ASN A 200 17.65 8.14 -17.79
C ASN A 200 16.31 8.20 -18.55
N THR A 201 15.63 7.08 -18.70
CA THR A 201 14.33 7.00 -19.38
C THR A 201 13.13 7.08 -18.44
N TRP A 202 13.36 6.92 -17.14
CA TRP A 202 12.32 7.03 -16.14
C TRP A 202 11.86 8.48 -15.97
N SER A 203 10.72 8.81 -16.55
CA SER A 203 10.10 10.14 -16.42
C SER A 203 9.36 10.29 -15.09
N GLU A 204 8.13 9.82 -15.00
CA GLU A 204 7.29 9.91 -13.80
C GLU A 204 7.07 8.56 -13.10
N CYS A 205 6.80 7.52 -13.86
CA CYS A 205 6.46 6.20 -13.33
C CYS A 205 7.43 5.15 -13.87
N ASN A 206 7.85 4.23 -13.01
CA ASN A 206 8.64 3.06 -13.41
C ASN A 206 8.03 1.79 -12.80
N THR A 207 7.63 0.86 -13.64
CA THR A 207 7.06 -0.40 -13.19
C THR A 207 8.16 -1.37 -12.81
N LEU A 208 8.01 -1.93 -11.62
CA LEU A 208 8.86 -2.97 -11.09
C LEU A 208 8.24 -4.34 -11.39
N ARG A 209 9.07 -5.27 -11.86
CA ARG A 209 8.67 -6.65 -12.14
C ARG A 209 9.55 -7.60 -11.35
N TYR A 210 8.95 -8.68 -10.86
CA TYR A 210 9.63 -9.84 -10.30
C TYR A 210 9.23 -11.07 -11.11
N ASN A 211 10.18 -11.82 -11.61
CA ASN A 211 9.94 -12.95 -12.53
C ASN A 211 8.94 -12.60 -13.65
N ARG A 212 9.12 -11.43 -14.29
CA ARG A 212 8.27 -10.85 -15.34
C ARG A 212 6.85 -10.44 -14.91
N ILE A 213 6.47 -10.65 -13.66
CA ILE A 213 5.18 -10.21 -13.10
C ILE A 213 5.35 -8.79 -12.58
N SER A 214 4.44 -7.88 -12.94
CA SER A 214 4.42 -6.52 -12.41
C SER A 214 3.97 -6.55 -10.94
N ILE A 215 4.89 -6.23 -10.02
CA ILE A 215 4.67 -6.30 -8.57
C ILE A 215 4.53 -4.94 -7.91
N GLY A 216 4.92 -3.87 -8.60
CA GLY A 216 4.84 -2.54 -8.03
C GLY A 216 5.22 -1.45 -9.02
N GLN A 217 5.14 -0.21 -8.54
CA GLN A 217 5.46 0.97 -9.33
C GLN A 217 6.02 2.06 -8.44
N PHE A 218 7.19 2.57 -8.80
CA PHE A 218 7.69 3.85 -8.30
C PHE A 218 7.06 5.01 -9.05
N GLN A 219 6.82 6.11 -8.35
CA GLN A 219 6.31 7.35 -8.93
C GLN A 219 7.14 8.53 -8.44
N VAL A 220 7.50 9.40 -9.40
CA VAL A 220 8.27 10.63 -9.18
C VAL A 220 7.48 11.75 -9.85
N HIS A 221 6.71 12.50 -9.08
CA HIS A 221 5.83 13.54 -9.61
C HIS A 221 6.35 14.93 -9.26
N ARG A 222 6.96 15.60 -10.23
CA ARG A 222 7.49 16.96 -10.09
C ARG A 222 6.44 17.97 -9.61
N ASN A 223 5.30 17.99 -10.29
CA ASN A 223 4.23 18.97 -10.01
C ASN A 223 3.58 18.82 -8.62
N ARG A 224 3.77 17.67 -7.97
CA ARG A 224 3.22 17.36 -6.66
C ARG A 224 4.29 17.26 -5.59
N ASN A 225 5.55 17.46 -5.94
CA ASN A 225 6.69 17.22 -5.06
C ASN A 225 6.55 15.90 -4.29
N CYS A 226 6.24 14.82 -5.00
CA CYS A 226 5.89 13.53 -4.41
C CYS A 226 6.75 12.41 -4.99
N LEU A 227 7.34 11.64 -4.10
CA LEU A 227 7.98 10.36 -4.37
C LEU A 227 7.17 9.29 -3.65
N LYS A 228 6.88 8.17 -4.31
CA LYS A 228 6.17 7.06 -3.67
C LYS A 228 6.39 5.74 -4.37
N PHE A 229 6.17 4.67 -3.62
CA PHE A 229 6.07 3.32 -4.12
C PHE A 229 4.67 2.77 -3.87
N ARG A 230 4.18 1.93 -4.78
CA ARG A 230 2.91 1.20 -4.62
C ARG A 230 3.07 -0.24 -5.08
N PHE A 231 2.60 -1.19 -4.27
CA PHE A 231 2.46 -2.58 -4.70
C PHE A 231 1.31 -2.75 -5.69
N ASN A 232 1.49 -3.63 -6.65
CA ASN A 232 0.43 -4.13 -7.52
C ASN A 232 -0.15 -5.42 -6.90
N ILE A 233 -1.28 -5.32 -6.23
CA ILE A 233 -1.87 -6.44 -5.50
C ILE A 233 -2.21 -7.60 -6.43
N ALA A 234 -2.70 -7.33 -7.63
CA ALA A 234 -2.93 -8.39 -8.62
C ALA A 234 -1.63 -9.13 -9.04
N GLY A 235 -0.50 -8.44 -8.99
CA GLY A 235 0.83 -9.04 -9.20
C GLY A 235 1.27 -9.86 -8.00
N ILE A 236 1.08 -9.37 -6.79
CA ILE A 236 1.40 -10.11 -5.55
C ILE A 236 0.60 -11.41 -5.47
N LEU A 237 -0.72 -11.39 -5.75
CA LEU A 237 -1.52 -12.60 -5.82
C LEU A 237 -0.93 -13.65 -6.78
N LYS A 238 -0.47 -13.22 -7.96
CA LYS A 238 0.17 -14.14 -8.92
C LYS A 238 1.50 -14.72 -8.43
N LEU A 239 2.24 -13.99 -7.57
CA LEU A 239 3.44 -14.54 -6.94
C LEU A 239 3.08 -15.59 -5.90
N ILE A 240 2.04 -15.36 -5.10
CA ILE A 240 1.51 -16.31 -4.12
C ILE A 240 1.03 -17.57 -4.83
N ASP A 241 0.17 -17.44 -5.84
CA ASP A 241 -0.37 -18.58 -6.62
C ASP A 241 0.71 -19.43 -7.28
N ARG A 242 1.87 -18.85 -7.56
CA ARG A 242 3.01 -19.54 -8.18
C ARG A 242 4.08 -19.98 -7.18
N GLU A 243 3.83 -19.80 -5.88
CA GLU A 243 4.79 -20.12 -4.80
C GLU A 243 6.16 -19.44 -4.98
N LEU A 244 6.15 -18.19 -5.46
CA LEU A 244 7.37 -17.42 -5.73
C LEU A 244 7.78 -16.47 -4.58
N LEU A 245 7.04 -16.47 -3.48
CA LEU A 245 7.37 -15.74 -2.26
C LEU A 245 7.90 -16.73 -1.21
N SER A 246 9.16 -16.61 -0.88
CA SER A 246 9.83 -17.45 0.14
C SER A 246 10.61 -16.58 1.13
#